data_5fd91ba195a62695cb1ae08d8dd99bef
#
_entry.id   5fd91ba195a62695cb1ae08d8dd99bef
#
_cell.length_a   1.000
_cell.length_b   1.000
_cell.length_c   1.000
_cell.angle_alpha   90.00
_cell.angle_beta   90.00
_cell.angle_gamma   90.00
#
_symmetry.space_group_name_H-M   'P 1'
#
loop_
_entity.id
_entity.type
_entity.pdbx_description
1 polymer ?
#
loop_
_entity_poly.entity_id
_entity_poly.type
_entity_poly.pdbx_seq_one_letter_code
_entity_poly.pdbx_strand_id
1 'polypeptide(L)'
;VLNNTVQTAGYISGKFHILDPLKAVAGVRVSNWEYEAADGKGNREFKNEITPYFGLIYDVARDYSAYVSYTSIFKPQNRKDVSGNYLDPIDGKSYEMGLKGEYLDGKLNAALSIFRIEQDNVAEQLYDSNGKAIKVKDINGIDTAENAYFAAEGVTSKGVELNIDGELNENWGLSFGVANFDAKDAKGVDYNSTSSRTTADLFVKYKNEAWYAGVGLNYFSKI
;
A
#
# COMPACT_ATOMS: atom_id res chain seq x y z
N VAL A 1 -14.35 -23.70 13.33
CA VAL A 1 -13.69 -24.06 12.06
C VAL A 1 -12.92 -22.85 11.58
N LEU A 2 -11.61 -23.00 11.32
CA LEU A 2 -10.72 -21.88 10.97
C LEU A 2 -10.38 -21.98 9.48
N ASN A 3 -10.40 -20.86 8.78
CA ASN A 3 -9.81 -20.75 7.46
C ASN A 3 -8.29 -20.76 7.61
N ASN A 4 -7.59 -21.37 6.68
CA ASN A 4 -6.12 -21.37 6.63
C ASN A 4 -5.64 -20.58 5.42
N THR A 5 -4.61 -19.76 5.62
CA THR A 5 -3.97 -19.02 4.53
C THR A 5 -2.47 -19.21 4.65
N VAL A 6 -1.85 -19.68 3.58
CA VAL A 6 -0.39 -19.87 3.49
C VAL A 6 0.15 -19.02 2.34
N GLN A 7 1.20 -18.29 2.60
CA GLN A 7 1.95 -17.57 1.57
C GLN A 7 3.42 -17.90 1.66
N THR A 8 4.00 -18.35 0.55
CA THR A 8 5.43 -18.61 0.41
C THR A 8 5.98 -17.71 -0.67
N ALA A 9 7.11 -17.06 -0.42
CA ALA A 9 7.72 -16.16 -1.40
C ALA A 9 9.25 -16.21 -1.33
N GLY A 10 9.87 -16.05 -2.49
CA GLY A 10 11.29 -15.77 -2.65
C GLY A 10 11.48 -14.45 -3.39
N TYR A 11 12.57 -13.75 -3.11
CA TYR A 11 12.90 -12.52 -3.83
C TYR A 11 14.41 -12.42 -4.07
N ILE A 12 14.75 -11.69 -5.12
CA ILE A 12 16.12 -11.27 -5.41
C ILE A 12 16.11 -9.79 -5.76
N SER A 13 17.10 -9.05 -5.28
CA SER A 13 17.28 -7.64 -5.59
C SER A 13 18.73 -7.25 -5.68
N GLY A 14 19.00 -6.20 -6.45
CA GLY A 14 20.34 -5.63 -6.60
C GLY A 14 20.30 -4.10 -6.66
N LYS A 15 21.36 -3.49 -6.14
CA LYS A 15 21.67 -2.07 -6.31
C LYS A 15 22.92 -1.96 -7.16
N PHE A 16 22.82 -1.24 -8.26
CA PHE A 16 23.85 -1.11 -9.27
C PHE A 16 24.33 0.34 -9.34
N HIS A 17 25.60 0.58 -9.22
CA HIS A 17 26.20 1.88 -9.50
C HIS A 17 26.43 1.97 -11.01
N ILE A 18 25.66 2.78 -11.70
CA ILE A 18 25.75 2.98 -13.15
C ILE A 18 26.85 3.98 -13.47
N LEU A 19 26.83 5.09 -12.75
CA LEU A 19 27.81 6.18 -12.80
C LEU A 19 27.83 6.84 -11.42
N ASP A 20 28.88 7.58 -11.09
CA ASP A 20 28.79 8.61 -10.07
C ASP A 20 28.09 9.83 -10.70
N PRO A 21 26.89 10.20 -10.31
CA PRO A 21 26.09 9.94 -9.12
C PRO A 21 24.84 9.06 -9.32
N LEU A 22 24.75 8.23 -10.38
CA LEU A 22 23.56 7.50 -10.77
C LEU A 22 23.58 6.04 -10.28
N LYS A 23 22.53 5.64 -9.55
CA LYS A 23 22.33 4.28 -9.05
C LYS A 23 21.01 3.72 -9.56
N ALA A 24 20.97 2.43 -9.89
CA ALA A 24 19.75 1.71 -10.18
C ALA A 24 19.50 0.65 -9.11
N VAL A 25 18.23 0.43 -8.79
CA VAL A 25 17.75 -0.67 -7.94
C VAL A 25 16.78 -1.47 -8.77
N ALA A 26 16.93 -2.78 -8.81
CA ALA A 26 15.98 -3.66 -9.48
C ALA A 26 15.82 -4.94 -8.67
N GLY A 27 14.64 -5.50 -8.73
CA GLY A 27 14.35 -6.76 -8.08
C GLY A 27 13.04 -7.36 -8.53
N VAL A 28 12.87 -8.62 -8.15
CA VAL A 28 11.69 -9.40 -8.44
C VAL A 28 11.36 -10.27 -7.23
N ARG A 29 10.08 -10.37 -6.92
CA ARG A 29 9.54 -11.32 -5.96
C ARG A 29 8.65 -12.31 -6.71
N VAL A 30 8.79 -13.60 -6.37
CA VAL A 30 7.91 -14.66 -6.82
C VAL A 30 7.20 -15.23 -5.59
N SER A 31 5.88 -15.30 -5.64
CA SER A 31 5.08 -15.76 -4.51
C SER A 31 4.03 -16.79 -4.93
N ASN A 32 3.76 -17.72 -4.01
CA ASN A 32 2.61 -18.60 -4.06
C ASN A 32 1.67 -18.24 -2.89
N TRP A 33 0.38 -18.30 -3.14
CA TRP A 33 -0.62 -18.02 -2.13
C TRP A 33 -1.72 -19.08 -2.20
N GLU A 34 -2.05 -19.64 -1.06
CA GLU A 34 -3.05 -20.69 -0.91
C GLU A 34 -4.06 -20.29 0.17
N TYR A 35 -5.31 -20.52 -0.09
CA TYR A 35 -6.39 -20.33 0.86
C TYR A 35 -7.26 -21.58 0.91
N GLU A 36 -7.43 -22.11 2.10
CA GLU A 36 -8.30 -23.22 2.40
C GLU A 36 -9.46 -22.72 3.26
N ALA A 37 -10.65 -22.80 2.69
CA ALA A 37 -11.87 -22.49 3.41
C ALA A 37 -12.19 -23.59 4.41
N ALA A 38 -12.67 -23.21 5.58
CA ALA A 38 -13.00 -24.10 6.69
C ALA A 38 -14.02 -25.20 6.33
N ASP A 39 -14.88 -24.96 5.36
CA ASP A 39 -15.89 -25.90 4.86
C ASP A 39 -15.39 -26.74 3.67
N GLY A 40 -14.13 -26.58 3.27
CA GLY A 40 -13.52 -27.19 2.10
C GLY A 40 -14.09 -26.72 0.76
N LYS A 41 -15.01 -25.75 0.76
CA LYS A 41 -15.62 -25.18 -0.44
C LYS A 41 -15.07 -23.79 -0.68
N GLY A 42 -14.41 -23.62 -1.80
CA GLY A 42 -13.85 -22.30 -2.17
C GLY A 42 -12.37 -22.14 -1.86
N ASN A 43 -11.62 -23.22 -1.86
CA ASN A 43 -10.17 -23.19 -1.84
C ASN A 43 -9.64 -22.43 -3.06
N ARG A 44 -8.59 -21.62 -2.86
CA ARG A 44 -7.97 -20.82 -3.90
C ARG A 44 -6.47 -20.96 -3.84
N GLU A 45 -5.87 -20.90 -5.01
CA GLU A 45 -4.42 -20.98 -5.15
C GLU A 45 -3.96 -20.04 -6.26
N PHE A 46 -2.90 -19.28 -5.99
CA PHE A 46 -2.18 -18.50 -6.98
C PHE A 46 -0.71 -18.89 -6.91
N LYS A 47 -0.15 -19.30 -8.05
CA LYS A 47 1.22 -19.81 -8.14
C LYS A 47 2.06 -18.94 -9.04
N ASN A 48 3.33 -18.79 -8.63
CA ASN A 48 4.36 -18.11 -9.42
C ASN A 48 3.99 -16.65 -9.76
N GLU A 49 3.31 -15.97 -8.84
CA GLU A 49 2.97 -14.56 -9.00
C GLU A 49 4.24 -13.71 -8.94
N ILE A 50 4.52 -13.03 -10.05
CA ILE A 50 5.75 -12.27 -10.26
C ILE A 50 5.47 -10.79 -10.03
N THR A 51 6.12 -10.20 -9.02
CA THR A 51 6.02 -8.79 -8.71
C THR A 51 7.38 -8.11 -8.85
N PRO A 52 7.68 -7.51 -10.03
CA PRO A 52 8.91 -6.77 -10.24
C PRO A 52 8.86 -5.38 -9.61
N TYR A 53 10.03 -4.84 -9.30
CA TYR A 53 10.21 -3.43 -8.97
C TYR A 53 11.52 -2.90 -9.57
N PHE A 54 11.53 -1.60 -9.82
CA PHE A 54 12.67 -0.89 -10.38
C PHE A 54 12.73 0.53 -9.81
N GLY A 55 13.94 1.05 -9.62
CA GLY A 55 14.17 2.43 -9.20
C GLY A 55 15.46 3.00 -9.76
N LEU A 56 15.46 4.30 -9.98
CA LEU A 56 16.66 5.08 -10.26
C LEU A 56 16.84 6.11 -9.16
N ILE A 57 18.07 6.29 -8.72
CA ILE A 57 18.47 7.25 -7.70
C ILE A 57 19.60 8.07 -8.28
N TYR A 58 19.44 9.40 -8.24
CA TYR A 58 20.43 10.35 -8.69
C TYR A 58 20.86 11.24 -7.53
N ASP A 59 22.13 11.20 -7.16
CA ASP A 59 22.70 12.07 -6.13
C ASP A 59 22.86 13.48 -6.69
N VAL A 60 21.92 14.37 -6.36
CA VAL A 60 21.89 15.76 -6.84
C VAL A 60 23.00 16.60 -6.18
N ALA A 61 23.28 16.31 -4.92
CA ALA A 61 24.34 16.89 -4.12
C ALA A 61 24.80 15.89 -3.05
N ARG A 62 25.79 16.25 -2.25
CA ARG A 62 26.35 15.36 -1.22
C ARG A 62 25.28 14.75 -0.32
N ASP A 63 24.31 15.56 0.12
CA ASP A 63 23.34 15.20 1.13
C ASP A 63 21.90 15.13 0.55
N TYR A 64 21.76 15.18 -0.80
CA TYR A 64 20.47 15.19 -1.47
C TYR A 64 20.45 14.22 -2.66
N SER A 65 19.40 13.41 -2.74
CA SER A 65 19.15 12.56 -3.89
C SER A 65 17.71 12.69 -4.39
N ALA A 66 17.56 12.65 -5.71
CA ALA A 66 16.27 12.46 -6.37
C ALA A 66 16.08 10.99 -6.74
N TYR A 67 14.85 10.51 -6.75
CA TYR A 67 14.57 9.16 -7.19
C TYR A 67 13.26 9.05 -7.95
N VAL A 68 13.17 8.01 -8.75
CA VAL A 68 11.93 7.53 -9.34
C VAL A 68 11.84 6.02 -9.13
N SER A 69 10.65 5.50 -8.89
CA SER A 69 10.44 4.06 -8.71
C SER A 69 9.16 3.56 -9.37
N TYR A 70 9.18 2.30 -9.71
CA TYR A 70 8.06 1.50 -10.16
C TYR A 70 7.99 0.23 -9.33
N THR A 71 6.79 -0.14 -8.89
CA THR A 71 6.55 -1.39 -8.17
C THR A 71 5.25 -2.00 -8.67
N SER A 72 5.27 -3.29 -9.00
CA SER A 72 4.07 -4.08 -9.24
C SER A 72 3.45 -4.52 -7.92
N ILE A 73 2.12 -4.62 -7.89
CA ILE A 73 1.33 -4.99 -6.73
C ILE A 73 0.50 -6.23 -7.08
N PHE A 74 0.54 -7.22 -6.21
CA PHE A 74 -0.34 -8.39 -6.24
C PHE A 74 -0.91 -8.59 -4.84
N LYS A 75 -2.24 -8.58 -4.72
CA LYS A 75 -2.93 -8.77 -3.44
C LYS A 75 -4.11 -9.72 -3.61
N PRO A 76 -4.03 -10.96 -3.12
CA PRO A 76 -5.15 -11.90 -3.10
C PRO A 76 -6.34 -11.35 -2.34
N GLN A 77 -7.55 -11.70 -2.78
CA GLN A 77 -8.79 -11.33 -2.12
C GLN A 77 -9.79 -12.49 -2.11
N ASN A 78 -10.65 -12.51 -1.08
CA ASN A 78 -11.68 -13.55 -0.87
C ASN A 78 -13.09 -12.96 -0.96
N ARG A 79 -13.28 -11.93 -1.80
CA ARG A 79 -14.59 -11.35 -2.06
C ARG A 79 -15.27 -12.10 -3.18
N LYS A 80 -16.59 -12.21 -3.12
CA LYS A 80 -17.41 -12.94 -4.10
C LYS A 80 -18.35 -11.99 -4.83
N ASP A 81 -18.63 -12.30 -6.08
CA ASP A 81 -19.69 -11.68 -6.85
C ASP A 81 -21.09 -12.15 -6.40
N VAL A 82 -22.14 -11.63 -7.04
CA VAL A 82 -23.53 -12.01 -6.74
C VAL A 82 -23.81 -13.49 -6.99
N SER A 83 -23.08 -14.13 -7.89
CA SER A 83 -23.23 -15.54 -8.26
C SER A 83 -22.40 -16.49 -7.38
N GLY A 84 -21.65 -15.95 -6.42
CA GLY A 84 -20.80 -16.73 -5.52
C GLY A 84 -19.42 -17.04 -6.05
N ASN A 85 -19.03 -16.51 -7.22
CA ASN A 85 -17.67 -16.65 -7.73
C ASN A 85 -16.73 -15.68 -6.99
N TYR A 86 -15.52 -16.12 -6.70
CA TYR A 86 -14.50 -15.25 -6.15
C TYR A 86 -14.00 -14.26 -7.20
N LEU A 87 -13.79 -13.02 -6.77
CA LEU A 87 -13.14 -12.02 -7.60
C LEU A 87 -11.65 -12.35 -7.80
N ASP A 88 -11.09 -11.92 -8.93
CA ASP A 88 -9.65 -12.04 -9.20
C ASP A 88 -8.82 -11.24 -8.18
N PRO A 89 -7.53 -11.57 -8.01
CA PRO A 89 -6.65 -10.79 -7.18
C PRO A 89 -6.62 -9.32 -7.60
N ILE A 90 -6.34 -8.44 -6.64
CA ILE A 90 -6.05 -7.05 -6.94
C ILE A 90 -4.65 -6.99 -7.55
N ASP A 91 -4.57 -6.55 -8.79
CA ASP A 91 -3.33 -6.23 -9.49
C ASP A 91 -3.14 -4.72 -9.53
N GLY A 92 -1.90 -4.28 -9.52
CA GLY A 92 -1.66 -2.86 -9.60
C GLY A 92 -0.22 -2.48 -9.91
N LYS A 93 -0.04 -1.18 -10.09
CA LYS A 93 1.23 -0.54 -10.38
C LYS A 93 1.36 0.70 -9.52
N SER A 94 2.50 0.86 -8.89
CA SER A 94 2.85 2.06 -8.14
C SER A 94 4.02 2.76 -8.82
N TYR A 95 3.85 4.04 -9.05
CA TYR A 95 4.86 4.96 -9.54
C TYR A 95 5.10 6.02 -8.48
N GLU A 96 6.34 6.27 -8.16
CA GLU A 96 6.72 7.27 -7.18
C GLU A 96 7.94 8.04 -7.67
N MET A 97 7.98 9.33 -7.39
CA MET A 97 9.16 10.17 -7.54
C MET A 97 9.30 11.08 -6.33
N GLY A 98 10.54 11.33 -5.94
CA GLY A 98 10.77 12.12 -4.76
C GLY A 98 12.19 12.64 -4.62
N LEU A 99 12.35 13.43 -3.57
CA LEU A 99 13.62 13.96 -3.11
C LEU A 99 13.88 13.45 -1.69
N LYS A 100 15.12 13.07 -1.42
CA LYS A 100 15.60 12.70 -0.09
C LYS A 100 16.72 13.64 0.30
N GLY A 101 16.73 14.03 1.56
CA GLY A 101 17.79 14.80 2.16
C GLY A 101 18.28 14.15 3.45
N GLU A 102 19.60 14.19 3.66
CA GLU A 102 20.25 13.74 4.88
C GLU A 102 20.81 14.97 5.60
N TYR A 103 20.55 15.08 6.89
CA TYR A 103 20.92 16.21 7.73
C TYR A 103 21.60 15.73 9.00
N LEU A 104 22.33 16.61 9.66
CA LEU A 104 22.99 16.33 10.94
C LEU A 104 23.93 15.08 10.85
N ASP A 105 24.76 15.05 9.81
CA ASP A 105 25.67 13.91 9.51
C ASP A 105 24.94 12.57 9.37
N GLY A 106 23.80 12.57 8.66
CA GLY A 106 22.99 11.38 8.40
C GLY A 106 22.06 10.95 9.55
N LYS A 107 22.03 11.70 10.66
CA LYS A 107 21.19 11.38 11.82
C LYS A 107 19.71 11.73 11.61
N LEU A 108 19.42 12.71 10.76
CA LEU A 108 18.06 13.12 10.42
C LEU A 108 17.86 12.99 8.91
N ASN A 109 16.81 12.32 8.52
CA ASN A 109 16.44 12.10 7.13
C ASN A 109 15.09 12.73 6.82
N ALA A 110 14.94 13.35 5.66
CA ALA A 110 13.67 13.82 5.15
C ALA A 110 13.44 13.28 3.73
N ALA A 111 12.19 12.94 3.43
CA ALA A 111 11.78 12.50 2.10
C ALA A 111 10.47 13.18 1.73
N LEU A 112 10.45 13.82 0.57
CA LEU A 112 9.23 14.35 -0.05
C LEU A 112 8.98 13.56 -1.33
N SER A 113 7.79 12.99 -1.48
CA SER A 113 7.42 12.22 -2.66
C SER A 113 6.04 12.58 -3.20
N ILE A 114 5.86 12.33 -4.48
CA ILE A 114 4.56 12.26 -5.13
C ILE A 114 4.41 10.85 -5.69
N PHE A 115 3.20 10.31 -5.60
CA PHE A 115 2.91 8.95 -6.04
C PHE A 115 1.64 8.86 -6.87
N ARG A 116 1.59 7.82 -7.68
CA ARG A 116 0.41 7.36 -8.40
C ARG A 116 0.34 5.84 -8.28
N ILE A 117 -0.78 5.34 -7.77
CA ILE A 117 -1.08 3.92 -7.66
C ILE A 117 -2.29 3.62 -8.53
N GLU A 118 -2.16 2.68 -9.44
CA GLU A 118 -3.23 2.17 -10.28
C GLU A 118 -3.54 0.74 -9.84
N GLN A 119 -4.82 0.45 -9.62
CA GLN A 119 -5.27 -0.86 -9.15
C GLN A 119 -6.48 -1.32 -9.95
N ASP A 120 -6.46 -2.57 -10.37
CA ASP A 120 -7.56 -3.26 -11.00
C ASP A 120 -8.11 -4.36 -10.09
N ASN A 121 -9.33 -4.82 -10.34
CA ASN A 121 -10.02 -5.85 -9.57
C ASN A 121 -10.27 -5.50 -8.10
N VAL A 122 -10.32 -4.22 -7.74
CA VAL A 122 -10.59 -3.81 -6.36
C VAL A 122 -12.05 -4.14 -6.01
N ALA A 123 -12.25 -4.92 -4.94
CA ALA A 123 -13.60 -5.32 -4.54
C ALA A 123 -14.42 -4.14 -4.04
N GLU A 124 -15.49 -3.82 -4.74
CA GLU A 124 -16.46 -2.80 -4.35
C GLU A 124 -17.81 -3.45 -4.05
N GLN A 125 -18.40 -3.08 -2.91
CA GLN A 125 -19.64 -3.70 -2.45
C GLN A 125 -20.82 -3.29 -3.33
N LEU A 126 -21.64 -4.26 -3.73
CA LEU A 126 -22.85 -4.03 -4.50
C LEU A 126 -24.01 -3.58 -3.60
N TYR A 127 -24.72 -2.54 -4.05
CA TYR A 127 -25.93 -2.02 -3.42
C TYR A 127 -27.09 -1.99 -4.42
N ASP A 128 -28.30 -2.19 -3.93
CA ASP A 128 -29.54 -1.97 -4.71
C ASP A 128 -29.87 -0.46 -4.82
N SER A 129 -30.94 -0.14 -5.55
CA SER A 129 -31.42 1.23 -5.75
C SER A 129 -31.86 1.93 -4.47
N ASN A 130 -32.07 1.21 -3.37
CA ASN A 130 -32.46 1.71 -2.07
C ASN A 130 -31.27 1.83 -1.10
N GLY A 131 -30.03 1.56 -1.59
CA GLY A 131 -28.82 1.59 -0.77
C GLY A 131 -28.64 0.36 0.14
N LYS A 132 -29.41 -0.70 -0.06
CA LYS A 132 -29.25 -1.96 0.69
C LYS A 132 -28.19 -2.83 0.03
N ALA A 133 -27.30 -3.40 0.84
CA ALA A 133 -26.27 -4.32 0.35
C ALA A 133 -26.88 -5.56 -0.32
N ILE A 134 -26.48 -5.82 -1.57
CA ILE A 134 -26.82 -7.03 -2.31
C ILE A 134 -26.04 -8.20 -1.73
N LYS A 135 -26.69 -9.35 -1.66
CA LYS A 135 -26.11 -10.57 -1.10
C LYS A 135 -25.62 -11.51 -2.19
N VAL A 136 -24.63 -12.33 -1.83
CA VAL A 136 -24.24 -13.48 -2.63
C VAL A 136 -25.41 -14.47 -2.65
N LYS A 137 -25.72 -15.02 -3.82
CA LYS A 137 -26.75 -16.03 -3.99
C LYS A 137 -26.17 -17.43 -3.93
N ASP A 138 -26.90 -18.35 -3.33
CA ASP A 138 -26.57 -19.77 -3.39
C ASP A 138 -26.96 -20.39 -4.75
N ILE A 139 -26.72 -21.68 -4.92
CA ILE A 139 -27.04 -22.43 -6.16
C ILE A 139 -28.54 -22.43 -6.50
N ASN A 140 -29.41 -22.14 -5.51
CA ASN A 140 -30.87 -22.06 -5.70
C ASN A 140 -31.34 -20.62 -5.94
N GLY A 141 -30.39 -19.64 -5.99
CA GLY A 141 -30.69 -18.21 -6.15
C GLY A 141 -31.16 -17.54 -4.86
N ILE A 142 -30.98 -18.17 -3.69
CA ILE A 142 -31.37 -17.65 -2.38
C ILE A 142 -30.23 -16.80 -1.80
N ASP A 143 -30.56 -15.66 -1.24
CA ASP A 143 -29.59 -14.77 -0.61
C ASP A 143 -28.90 -15.45 0.60
N THR A 144 -27.57 -15.43 0.59
CA THR A 144 -26.75 -15.88 1.72
C THR A 144 -26.54 -14.75 2.75
N ALA A 145 -25.78 -15.01 3.81
CA ALA A 145 -25.37 -13.97 4.76
C ALA A 145 -24.27 -13.06 4.22
N GLU A 146 -23.52 -13.50 3.19
CA GLU A 146 -22.38 -12.76 2.64
C GLU A 146 -22.83 -11.60 1.74
N ASN A 147 -22.15 -10.47 1.80
CA ASN A 147 -22.35 -9.37 0.85
C ASN A 147 -21.67 -9.69 -0.48
N ALA A 148 -22.31 -9.29 -1.57
CA ALA A 148 -21.78 -9.41 -2.91
C ALA A 148 -20.96 -8.16 -3.29
N TYR A 149 -19.93 -8.38 -4.11
CA TYR A 149 -18.99 -7.38 -4.57
C TYR A 149 -18.85 -7.46 -6.09
N PHE A 150 -18.37 -6.41 -6.70
CA PHE A 150 -17.87 -6.43 -8.08
C PHE A 150 -16.43 -5.96 -8.13
N ALA A 151 -15.71 -6.35 -9.15
CA ALA A 151 -14.36 -5.88 -9.42
C ALA A 151 -14.43 -4.47 -10.02
N ALA A 152 -14.01 -3.46 -9.26
CA ALA A 152 -13.82 -2.12 -9.78
C ALA A 152 -12.52 -2.07 -10.58
N GLU A 153 -12.59 -1.53 -11.81
CA GLU A 153 -11.46 -1.37 -12.70
C GLU A 153 -10.90 0.04 -12.61
N GLY A 154 -9.59 0.15 -12.81
CA GLY A 154 -8.94 1.44 -13.01
C GLY A 154 -8.98 2.37 -11.79
N VAL A 155 -9.01 1.85 -10.57
CA VAL A 155 -8.90 2.68 -9.38
C VAL A 155 -7.51 3.32 -9.35
N THR A 156 -7.49 4.66 -9.38
CA THR A 156 -6.26 5.43 -9.36
C THR A 156 -6.19 6.27 -8.09
N SER A 157 -5.13 6.08 -7.29
CA SER A 157 -4.78 6.93 -6.16
C SER A 157 -3.58 7.80 -6.50
N LYS A 158 -3.64 9.09 -6.18
CA LYS A 158 -2.54 10.04 -6.39
C LYS A 158 -2.36 10.87 -5.14
N GLY A 159 -1.13 11.14 -4.76
CA GLY A 159 -0.88 11.88 -3.55
C GLY A 159 0.52 12.43 -3.44
N VAL A 160 0.71 13.12 -2.31
CA VAL A 160 2.00 13.64 -1.85
C VAL A 160 2.23 13.16 -0.43
N GLU A 161 3.48 12.87 -0.13
CA GLU A 161 3.91 12.39 1.17
C GLU A 161 5.21 13.09 1.59
N LEU A 162 5.28 13.50 2.85
CA LEU A 162 6.48 14.02 3.48
C LEU A 162 6.75 13.21 4.74
N ASN A 163 7.97 12.66 4.82
CA ASN A 163 8.46 11.95 5.99
C ASN A 163 9.73 12.61 6.51
N ILE A 164 9.86 12.73 7.82
CA ILE A 164 11.06 13.20 8.52
C ILE A 164 11.30 12.26 9.68
N ASP A 165 12.45 11.62 9.72
CA ASP A 165 12.80 10.66 10.75
C ASP A 165 14.26 10.76 11.16
N GLY A 166 14.52 10.67 12.46
CA GLY A 166 15.88 10.61 12.97
C GLY A 166 16.10 11.27 14.32
N GLU A 167 17.35 11.63 14.56
CA GLU A 167 17.79 12.26 15.79
C GLU A 167 18.12 13.74 15.53
N LEU A 168 17.49 14.64 16.29
CA LEU A 168 17.79 16.07 16.27
C LEU A 168 19.08 16.38 17.01
N ASN A 169 19.37 15.62 18.08
CA ASN A 169 20.59 15.65 18.86
C ASN A 169 20.69 14.35 19.69
N GLU A 170 21.65 14.27 20.62
CA GLU A 170 21.91 13.09 21.46
C GLU A 170 20.72 12.67 22.32
N ASN A 171 19.84 13.61 22.66
CA ASN A 171 18.70 13.37 23.54
C ASN A 171 17.35 13.30 22.82
N TRP A 172 17.18 14.02 21.71
CA TRP A 172 15.89 14.17 21.05
C TRP A 172 15.84 13.43 19.71
N GLY A 173 14.80 12.65 19.53
CA GLY A 173 14.45 12.05 18.25
C GLY A 173 13.06 12.45 17.81
N LEU A 174 12.87 12.47 16.49
CA LEU A 174 11.66 12.88 15.80
C LEU A 174 11.30 11.81 14.75
N SER A 175 10.01 11.47 14.68
CA SER A 175 9.41 10.82 13.52
C SER A 175 8.15 11.59 13.17
N PHE A 176 8.08 12.10 11.95
CA PHE A 176 6.95 12.87 11.44
C PHE A 176 6.62 12.36 10.04
N GLY A 177 5.34 12.05 9.81
CA GLY A 177 4.79 11.67 8.53
C GLY A 177 3.54 12.49 8.23
N VAL A 178 3.36 12.92 6.99
CA VAL A 178 2.11 13.46 6.48
C VAL A 178 1.88 13.00 5.06
N ALA A 179 0.69 12.49 4.79
CA ALA A 179 0.25 12.09 3.45
C ALA A 179 -1.09 12.74 3.13
N ASN A 180 -1.21 13.20 1.89
CA ASN A 180 -2.48 13.64 1.31
C ASN A 180 -2.66 12.94 -0.03
N PHE A 181 -3.83 12.33 -0.25
CA PHE A 181 -4.12 11.64 -1.50
C PHE A 181 -5.58 11.81 -1.93
N ASP A 182 -5.81 11.62 -3.22
CA ASP A 182 -7.11 11.46 -3.85
C ASP A 182 -7.18 10.07 -4.50
N ALA A 183 -8.36 9.45 -4.49
CA ALA A 183 -8.58 8.15 -5.13
C ALA A 183 -9.88 8.17 -5.92
N LYS A 184 -9.83 7.75 -7.18
CA LYS A 184 -10.95 7.75 -8.12
C LYS A 184 -11.03 6.42 -8.86
N ASP A 185 -12.25 6.03 -9.21
CA ASP A 185 -12.49 4.91 -10.12
C ASP A 185 -12.22 5.31 -11.60
N ALA A 186 -12.40 4.37 -12.52
CA ALA A 186 -12.21 4.59 -13.96
C ALA A 186 -13.15 5.65 -14.54
N LYS A 187 -14.28 5.97 -13.88
CA LYS A 187 -15.24 6.99 -14.31
C LYS A 187 -14.95 8.36 -13.70
N GLY A 188 -13.91 8.47 -12.86
CA GLY A 188 -13.55 9.70 -12.18
C GLY A 188 -14.38 9.98 -10.91
N VAL A 189 -15.16 9.01 -10.45
CA VAL A 189 -15.92 9.10 -9.20
C VAL A 189 -15.00 8.79 -8.02
N ASP A 190 -15.19 9.49 -6.92
CA ASP A 190 -14.38 9.30 -5.72
C ASP A 190 -14.52 7.87 -5.20
N TYR A 191 -13.38 7.17 -5.12
CA TYR A 191 -13.29 5.83 -4.61
C TYR A 191 -12.96 5.88 -3.11
N ASN A 192 -13.60 4.98 -2.33
CA ASN A 192 -13.38 4.87 -0.89
C ASN A 192 -13.51 6.22 -0.16
N SER A 193 -14.60 6.95 -0.46
CA SER A 193 -14.88 8.27 0.08
C SER A 193 -15.08 8.31 1.60
N THR A 194 -15.17 7.13 2.24
CA THR A 194 -15.28 6.99 3.71
C THR A 194 -13.92 6.97 4.42
N SER A 195 -12.81 7.13 3.71
CA SER A 195 -11.47 7.18 4.28
C SER A 195 -10.93 8.61 4.29
N SER A 196 -10.23 8.97 5.36
CA SER A 196 -9.52 10.25 5.47
C SER A 196 -8.53 10.42 4.32
N ARG A 197 -8.57 11.57 3.67
CA ARG A 197 -7.69 11.91 2.56
C ARG A 197 -6.36 12.51 2.99
N THR A 198 -6.33 13.06 4.21
CA THR A 198 -5.09 13.53 4.82
C THR A 198 -4.87 12.83 6.14
N THR A 199 -3.69 12.26 6.28
CA THR A 199 -3.24 11.65 7.54
C THR A 199 -1.92 12.28 7.93
N ALA A 200 -1.72 12.50 9.23
CA ALA A 200 -0.42 12.90 9.73
C ALA A 200 -0.14 12.22 11.07
N ASP A 201 1.11 11.90 11.29
CA ASP A 201 1.62 11.34 12.52
C ASP A 201 2.88 12.10 12.97
N LEU A 202 3.00 12.25 14.27
CA LEU A 202 4.15 12.86 14.90
C LEU A 202 4.50 12.04 16.14
N PHE A 203 5.74 11.62 16.23
CA PHE A 203 6.29 11.02 17.43
C PHE A 203 7.58 11.73 17.82
N VAL A 204 7.64 12.20 19.06
CA VAL A 204 8.84 12.82 19.63
C VAL A 204 9.30 11.99 20.80
N LYS A 205 10.57 11.62 20.80
CA LYS A 205 11.22 10.90 21.90
C LYS A 205 12.32 11.75 22.57
N TYR A 206 12.40 11.62 23.85
CA TYR A 206 13.50 12.15 24.66
C TYR A 206 14.19 11.03 25.40
N LYS A 207 15.50 11.00 25.39
CA LYS A 207 16.32 10.07 26.19
C LYS A 207 17.51 10.80 26.79
N ASN A 208 17.84 10.45 28.02
CA ASN A 208 19.12 10.76 28.63
C ASN A 208 19.56 9.54 29.48
N GLU A 209 20.62 9.67 30.26
CA GLU A 209 21.14 8.57 31.09
C GLU A 209 20.10 8.00 32.08
N ALA A 210 19.15 8.81 32.55
CA ALA A 210 18.20 8.45 33.61
C ALA A 210 16.74 8.32 33.10
N TRP A 211 16.37 8.94 31.97
CA TRP A 211 15.00 9.09 31.52
C TRP A 211 14.82 8.74 30.05
N TYR A 212 13.71 8.05 29.81
CA TYR A 212 13.17 7.87 28.46
C TYR A 212 11.69 8.28 28.46
N ALA A 213 11.30 9.16 27.56
CA ALA A 213 9.92 9.60 27.38
C ALA A 213 9.60 9.73 25.89
N GLY A 214 8.35 9.50 25.51
CA GLY A 214 7.86 9.69 24.15
C GLY A 214 6.41 10.15 24.15
N VAL A 215 6.09 10.99 23.16
CA VAL A 215 4.72 11.49 22.89
C VAL A 215 4.43 11.31 21.41
N GLY A 216 3.25 10.74 21.11
CA GLY A 216 2.73 10.57 19.76
C GLY A 216 1.43 11.30 19.56
N LEU A 217 1.24 11.89 18.38
CA LEU A 217 0.01 12.53 17.92
C LEU A 217 -0.34 11.97 16.54
N ASN A 218 -1.63 11.69 16.31
CA ASN A 218 -2.13 11.27 15.02
C ASN A 218 -3.27 12.19 14.60
N TYR A 219 -3.29 12.55 13.33
CA TYR A 219 -4.34 13.36 12.73
C TYR A 219 -4.94 12.63 11.52
N PHE A 220 -6.26 12.69 11.42
CA PHE A 220 -7.03 12.20 10.28
C PHE A 220 -8.00 13.31 9.86
N SER A 221 -8.00 13.67 8.57
CA SER A 221 -8.97 14.63 8.05
C SER A 221 -10.39 14.10 8.18
N LYS A 222 -11.36 14.99 8.19
CA LYS A 222 -12.77 14.60 8.04
C LYS A 222 -12.99 13.88 6.70
N ILE A 223 -13.92 12.98 6.73
CA ILE A 223 -14.46 12.25 5.58
C ILE A 223 -15.47 13.13 4.87
#